data_eb6abe8ce2bff313a82f2ae1a09f0ab4
#
_entry.id   eb6abe8ce2bff313a82f2ae1a09f0ab4
#
_cell.length_a   1.000
_cell.length_b   1.000
_cell.length_c   1.000
_cell.angle_alpha   90.00
_cell.angle_beta   90.00
_cell.angle_gamma   90.00
#
_symmetry.space_group_name_H-M   'P 1'
#
loop_
_entity.id
_entity.type
_entity.pdbx_description
1 polymer ?
#
loop_
_entity_poly.entity_id
_entity_poly.type
_entity_poly.pdbx_seq_one_letter_code
_entity_poly.pdbx_strand_id
1 'polypeptide(L)'
;MTKGSRTILFIAGFLLAALIFASNPATAKYASFVIDAKTGKIYHATNGDTRNYPASLTKLMTLYLLFEAIEKKQFTFSTRLSVSRRAANRPASRLGLKRGQSIRVKDAVMALIVKSANDVASVVAETIGGTERRFA
;
A
#
# COMPACT_ATOMS: atom_id res chain seq x y z
N MET A 1 -50.10 9.47 13.60
CA MET A 1 -49.26 8.32 13.20
C MET A 1 -50.08 7.05 13.44
N THR A 2 -50.36 6.32 12.41
CA THR A 2 -51.10 5.06 12.49
C THR A 2 -50.25 3.95 13.18
N LYS A 3 -50.92 2.97 13.81
CA LYS A 3 -50.22 1.83 14.47
C LYS A 3 -49.19 1.18 13.55
N GLY A 4 -49.44 1.04 12.25
CA GLY A 4 -48.53 0.48 11.25
C GLY A 4 -47.24 1.28 11.05
N SER A 5 -47.31 2.62 11.10
CA SER A 5 -46.13 3.48 10.95
C SER A 5 -45.12 3.33 12.11
N ARG A 6 -45.63 3.10 13.34
CA ARG A 6 -44.74 2.87 14.52
C ARG A 6 -44.04 1.51 14.44
N THR A 7 -44.75 0.46 13.99
CA THR A 7 -44.18 -0.87 13.84
C THR A 7 -43.07 -0.90 12.77
N ILE A 8 -43.27 -0.22 11.64
CA ILE A 8 -42.25 -0.10 10.59
C ILE A 8 -40.97 0.60 11.10
N LEU A 9 -41.13 1.69 11.88
CA LEU A 9 -40.02 2.41 12.49
C LEU A 9 -39.24 1.54 13.48
N PHE A 10 -39.90 0.73 14.29
CA PHE A 10 -39.24 -0.20 15.22
C PHE A 10 -38.48 -1.32 14.48
N ILE A 11 -39.05 -1.90 13.42
CA ILE A 11 -38.40 -2.91 12.60
C ILE A 11 -37.18 -2.32 11.88
N ALA A 12 -37.31 -1.13 11.29
CA ALA A 12 -36.20 -0.45 10.63
C ALA A 12 -35.05 -0.10 11.61
N GLY A 13 -35.38 0.36 12.81
CA GLY A 13 -34.41 0.62 13.87
C GLY A 13 -33.70 -0.63 14.35
N PHE A 14 -34.42 -1.75 14.51
CA PHE A 14 -33.83 -3.04 14.89
C PHE A 14 -32.90 -3.60 13.80
N LEU A 15 -33.31 -3.51 12.52
CA LEU A 15 -32.47 -3.93 11.39
C LEU A 15 -31.20 -3.08 11.27
N LEU A 16 -31.32 -1.76 11.47
CA LEU A 16 -30.15 -0.87 11.45
C LEU A 16 -29.20 -1.17 12.60
N ALA A 17 -29.71 -1.43 13.81
CA ALA A 17 -28.92 -1.84 14.96
C ALA A 17 -28.22 -3.20 14.71
N ALA A 18 -28.93 -4.18 14.14
CA ALA A 18 -28.37 -5.49 13.80
C ALA A 18 -27.23 -5.38 12.77
N LEU A 19 -27.30 -4.47 11.81
CA LEU A 19 -26.23 -4.20 10.84
C LEU A 19 -24.98 -3.60 11.50
N ILE A 20 -25.13 -2.78 12.53
CA ILE A 20 -24.00 -2.19 13.27
C ILE A 20 -23.27 -3.25 14.11
N PHE A 21 -24.00 -4.22 14.68
CA PHE A 21 -23.40 -5.33 15.44
C PHE A 21 -22.84 -6.46 14.59
N ALA A 22 -23.15 -6.51 13.28
CA ALA A 22 -22.62 -7.51 12.35
C ALA A 22 -21.23 -7.19 11.81
N SER A 23 -20.63 -6.04 12.15
CA SER A 23 -19.26 -5.71 11.79
C SER A 23 -18.29 -6.57 12.58
N ASN A 24 -17.78 -7.65 11.96
CA ASN A 24 -16.66 -8.40 12.49
C ASN A 24 -15.45 -7.46 12.63
N PRO A 25 -14.84 -7.35 13.83
CA PRO A 25 -13.60 -6.58 13.96
C PRO A 25 -12.56 -7.19 13.03
N ALA A 26 -11.99 -6.40 12.15
CA ALA A 26 -10.85 -6.81 11.34
C ALA A 26 -9.67 -7.07 12.29
N THR A 27 -9.47 -8.34 12.64
CA THR A 27 -8.33 -8.74 13.47
C THR A 27 -7.08 -8.67 12.61
N ALA A 28 -6.24 -7.67 12.84
CA ALA A 28 -4.91 -7.62 12.24
C ALA A 28 -4.12 -8.84 12.72
N LYS A 29 -3.73 -9.71 11.79
CA LYS A 29 -2.90 -10.87 12.12
C LYS A 29 -1.52 -10.37 12.56
N TYR A 30 -1.15 -10.67 13.79
CA TYR A 30 0.17 -10.34 14.29
C TYR A 30 1.21 -11.24 13.63
N ALA A 31 2.28 -10.63 13.10
CA ALA A 31 3.47 -11.33 12.65
C ALA A 31 4.71 -10.55 13.08
N SER A 32 5.76 -11.28 13.45
CA SER A 32 7.03 -10.70 13.85
C SER A 32 8.17 -11.60 13.42
N PHE A 33 9.26 -11.00 12.94
CA PHE A 33 10.39 -11.72 12.41
C PHE A 33 11.68 -10.94 12.71
N VAL A 34 12.68 -11.62 13.29
CA VAL A 34 13.99 -11.06 13.58
C VAL A 34 15.05 -11.97 13.00
N ILE A 35 15.88 -11.43 12.12
CA ILE A 35 16.93 -12.17 11.42
C ILE A 35 18.26 -11.42 11.51
N ASP A 36 19.35 -12.17 11.63
CA ASP A 36 20.67 -11.62 11.46
C ASP A 36 20.94 -11.31 9.98
N ALA A 37 21.25 -10.06 9.69
CA ALA A 37 21.41 -9.59 8.31
C ALA A 37 22.64 -10.15 7.59
N LYS A 38 23.65 -10.66 8.33
CA LYS A 38 24.88 -11.20 7.75
C LYS A 38 24.81 -12.70 7.53
N THR A 39 24.26 -13.41 8.51
CA THR A 39 24.30 -14.88 8.55
C THR A 39 22.98 -15.51 8.09
N GLY A 40 21.90 -14.76 8.02
CA GLY A 40 20.54 -15.27 7.79
C GLY A 40 19.97 -16.04 8.97
N LYS A 41 20.64 -16.05 10.15
CA LYS A 41 20.14 -16.75 11.33
C LYS A 41 18.87 -16.10 11.85
N ILE A 42 17.81 -16.88 12.00
CA ILE A 42 16.55 -16.43 12.58
C ILE A 42 16.66 -16.44 14.09
N TYR A 43 16.46 -15.30 14.74
CA TYR A 43 16.43 -15.15 16.18
C TYR A 43 15.02 -15.25 16.74
N HIS A 44 14.02 -14.81 15.97
CA HIS A 44 12.62 -14.86 16.36
C HIS A 44 11.73 -14.91 15.11
N ALA A 45 10.70 -15.73 15.16
CA ALA A 45 9.65 -15.80 14.15
C ALA A 45 8.31 -16.14 14.81
N THR A 46 7.34 -15.26 14.63
CA THR A 46 5.94 -15.51 14.97
C THR A 46 5.10 -15.26 13.74
N ASN A 47 4.38 -16.28 13.28
CA ASN A 47 3.58 -16.20 12.05
C ASN A 47 4.35 -15.66 10.83
N GLY A 48 5.66 -15.92 10.73
CA GLY A 48 6.54 -15.39 9.70
C GLY A 48 6.11 -15.78 8.29
N ASP A 49 5.60 -17.02 8.13
CA ASP A 49 5.14 -17.55 6.84
C ASP A 49 3.63 -17.33 6.61
N THR A 50 2.95 -16.67 7.53
CA THR A 50 1.52 -16.38 7.39
C THR A 50 1.32 -15.23 6.43
N ARG A 51 0.42 -15.41 5.45
CA ARG A 51 0.05 -14.35 4.52
C ARG A 51 -0.59 -13.19 5.27
N ASN A 52 0.09 -12.06 5.30
CA ASN A 52 -0.33 -10.82 5.96
C ASN A 52 -0.37 -9.65 4.98
N TYR A 53 -1.00 -8.55 5.42
CA TYR A 53 -0.96 -7.27 4.71
C TYR A 53 0.11 -6.39 5.38
N PRO A 54 1.35 -6.34 4.86
CA PRO A 54 2.47 -5.67 5.53
C PRO A 54 2.42 -4.14 5.44
N ALA A 55 1.30 -3.59 4.97
CA ALA A 55 1.08 -2.15 4.82
C ALA A 55 2.27 -1.47 4.11
N SER A 56 2.84 -0.42 4.71
CA SER A 56 3.95 0.33 4.09
C SER A 56 5.26 -0.45 3.94
N LEU A 57 5.43 -1.59 4.62
CA LEU A 57 6.61 -2.45 4.40
C LEU A 57 6.67 -3.00 2.96
N THR A 58 5.54 -3.09 2.27
CA THR A 58 5.50 -3.43 0.83
C THR A 58 6.41 -2.52 0.00
N LYS A 59 6.61 -1.26 0.41
CA LYS A 59 7.49 -0.32 -0.30
C LYS A 59 8.97 -0.68 -0.24
N LEU A 60 9.38 -1.52 0.71
CA LEU A 60 10.75 -2.08 0.72
C LEU A 60 10.98 -2.94 -0.52
N MET A 61 9.99 -3.75 -0.92
CA MET A 61 10.07 -4.53 -2.15
C MET A 61 10.08 -3.61 -3.39
N THR A 62 9.28 -2.54 -3.37
CA THR A 62 9.30 -1.53 -4.45
C THR A 62 10.68 -0.90 -4.60
N LEU A 63 11.33 -0.55 -3.49
CA LEU A 63 12.69 -0.03 -3.47
C LEU A 63 13.70 -1.06 -3.95
N TYR A 64 13.58 -2.31 -3.48
CA TYR A 64 14.46 -3.39 -3.88
C TYR A 64 14.45 -3.58 -5.41
N LEU A 65 13.27 -3.70 -6.01
CA LEU A 65 13.14 -3.85 -7.46
C LEU A 65 13.61 -2.62 -8.24
N LEU A 66 13.44 -1.41 -7.69
CA LEU A 66 13.97 -0.19 -8.29
C LEU A 66 15.51 -0.17 -8.26
N PHE A 67 16.13 -0.57 -7.16
CA PHE A 67 17.59 -0.67 -7.07
C PHE A 67 18.12 -1.77 -8.00
N GLU A 68 17.45 -2.91 -8.07
CA GLU A 68 17.81 -3.97 -9.02
C GLU A 68 17.76 -3.48 -10.49
N ALA A 69 16.73 -2.69 -10.84
CA ALA A 69 16.63 -2.09 -12.16
C ALA A 69 17.75 -1.05 -12.43
N ILE A 70 18.20 -0.34 -11.40
CA ILE A 70 19.38 0.56 -11.50
C ILE A 70 20.65 -0.24 -11.70
N GLU A 71 20.87 -1.32 -10.94
CA GLU A 71 22.04 -2.22 -11.12
C GLU A 71 22.08 -2.82 -12.52
N LYS A 72 20.93 -3.23 -13.04
CA LYS A 72 20.75 -3.70 -14.43
C LYS A 72 20.89 -2.59 -15.49
N LYS A 73 21.23 -1.36 -15.08
CA LYS A 73 21.38 -0.17 -15.95
C LYS A 73 20.14 0.19 -16.77
N GLN A 74 18.96 -0.26 -16.35
CA GLN A 74 17.69 0.13 -16.98
C GLN A 74 17.33 1.58 -16.62
N PHE A 75 17.72 2.04 -15.45
CA PHE A 75 17.54 3.40 -14.95
C PHE A 75 18.83 3.93 -14.32
N THR A 76 18.90 5.26 -14.24
CA THR A 76 19.89 5.97 -13.42
C THR A 76 19.18 6.81 -12.37
N PHE A 77 19.87 7.31 -11.37
CA PHE A 77 19.29 8.21 -10.37
C PHE A 77 18.73 9.52 -10.96
N SER A 78 19.20 9.92 -12.14
CA SER A 78 18.72 11.10 -12.88
C SER A 78 17.54 10.80 -13.81
N THR A 79 17.24 9.53 -14.11
CA THR A 79 16.11 9.13 -14.95
C THR A 79 14.80 9.70 -14.41
N ARG A 80 13.96 10.25 -15.31
CA ARG A 80 12.66 10.79 -14.97
C ARG A 80 11.56 9.76 -15.21
N LEU A 81 10.74 9.55 -14.19
CA LEU A 81 9.59 8.66 -14.20
C LEU A 81 8.32 9.48 -14.40
N SER A 82 7.48 9.11 -15.36
CA SER A 82 6.23 9.81 -15.68
C SER A 82 5.11 9.47 -14.70
N VAL A 83 4.33 10.48 -14.33
CA VAL A 83 3.20 10.34 -13.40
C VAL A 83 1.91 10.10 -14.16
N SER A 84 1.33 8.92 -14.00
CA SER A 84 0.04 8.55 -14.57
C SER A 84 -1.12 9.22 -13.82
N ARG A 85 -2.33 9.17 -14.40
CA ARG A 85 -3.56 9.56 -13.71
C ARG A 85 -3.82 8.69 -12.48
N ARG A 86 -3.51 7.40 -12.56
CA ARG A 86 -3.69 6.43 -11.46
C ARG A 86 -2.78 6.76 -10.29
N ALA A 87 -1.49 6.98 -10.55
CA ALA A 87 -0.51 7.36 -9.54
C ALA A 87 -0.91 8.68 -8.84
N ALA A 88 -1.27 9.71 -9.61
CA ALA A 88 -1.68 11.02 -9.07
C ALA A 88 -2.89 10.96 -8.13
N ASN A 89 -3.77 9.96 -8.29
CA ASN A 89 -4.99 9.79 -7.48
C ASN A 89 -4.83 8.83 -6.30
N ARG A 90 -3.60 8.42 -5.96
CA ARG A 90 -3.38 7.55 -4.80
C ARG A 90 -3.73 8.25 -3.48
N PRO A 91 -4.29 7.50 -2.52
CA PRO A 91 -4.58 8.02 -1.19
C PRO A 91 -3.29 8.40 -0.44
N ALA A 92 -3.42 9.17 0.63
CA ALA A 92 -2.32 9.49 1.54
C ALA A 92 -1.75 8.20 2.22
N SER A 93 -0.47 8.17 2.58
CA SER A 93 0.54 9.24 2.43
C SER A 93 0.99 9.37 0.95
N ARG A 94 1.15 10.59 0.47
CA ARG A 94 1.55 10.86 -0.90
C ARG A 94 2.41 12.11 -0.99
N LEU A 95 3.21 12.23 -2.04
CA LEU A 95 3.98 13.42 -2.34
C LEU A 95 3.09 14.54 -2.95
N GLY A 96 1.97 14.16 -3.59
CA GLY A 96 1.04 15.08 -4.23
C GLY A 96 1.39 15.34 -5.70
N LEU A 97 1.97 14.35 -6.36
CA LEU A 97 2.30 14.44 -7.77
C LEU A 97 1.04 14.59 -8.63
N LYS A 98 1.13 15.40 -9.71
CA LYS A 98 0.04 15.61 -10.67
C LYS A 98 0.26 14.79 -11.93
N ARG A 99 -0.83 14.36 -12.57
CA ARG A 99 -0.78 13.69 -13.88
C ARG A 99 0.06 14.51 -14.89
N GLY A 100 0.93 13.82 -15.62
CA GLY A 100 1.80 14.43 -16.63
C GLY A 100 3.08 15.06 -16.07
N GLN A 101 3.22 15.18 -14.75
CA GLN A 101 4.50 15.51 -14.14
C GLN A 101 5.48 14.35 -14.25
N SER A 102 6.73 14.60 -13.90
CA SER A 102 7.76 13.57 -13.76
C SER A 102 8.53 13.76 -12.46
N ILE A 103 9.01 12.66 -11.89
CA ILE A 103 9.88 12.63 -10.72
C ILE A 103 11.19 11.93 -11.06
N ARG A 104 12.32 12.41 -10.58
CA ARG A 104 13.60 11.70 -10.76
C ARG A 104 13.65 10.47 -9.87
N VAL A 105 14.33 9.42 -10.31
CA VAL A 105 14.54 8.20 -9.53
C VAL A 105 15.10 8.51 -8.15
N LYS A 106 16.11 9.39 -8.04
CA LYS A 106 16.67 9.84 -6.76
C LYS A 106 15.59 10.39 -5.82
N ASP A 107 14.72 11.25 -6.33
CA ASP A 107 13.68 11.89 -5.53
C ASP A 107 12.56 10.89 -5.18
N ALA A 108 12.29 9.93 -6.07
CA ALA A 108 11.36 8.83 -5.83
C ALA A 108 11.84 7.93 -4.69
N VAL A 109 13.13 7.55 -4.67
CA VAL A 109 13.73 6.78 -3.58
C VAL A 109 13.56 7.52 -2.24
N MET A 110 13.90 8.80 -2.19
CA MET A 110 13.75 9.62 -0.98
C MET A 110 12.27 9.72 -0.53
N ALA A 111 11.35 9.91 -1.46
CA ALA A 111 9.93 9.99 -1.15
C ALA A 111 9.36 8.67 -0.63
N LEU A 112 9.83 7.52 -1.14
CA LEU A 112 9.44 6.20 -0.65
C LEU A 112 9.96 5.95 0.77
N ILE A 113 11.22 6.29 1.05
CA ILE A 113 11.86 6.05 2.35
C ILE A 113 11.29 6.99 3.42
N VAL A 114 11.29 8.29 3.16
CA VAL A 114 10.99 9.29 4.18
C VAL A 114 9.49 9.51 4.36
N LYS A 115 8.74 9.58 3.26
CA LYS A 115 7.31 9.89 3.28
C LYS A 115 6.41 8.67 3.08
N SER A 116 6.98 7.54 2.69
CA SER A 116 6.17 6.36 2.35
C SER A 116 5.11 6.65 1.28
N ALA A 117 5.46 7.44 0.27
CA ALA A 117 4.54 8.06 -0.70
C ALA A 117 3.88 7.02 -1.61
N ASN A 118 2.56 6.89 -1.54
CA ASN A 118 1.77 5.92 -2.31
C ASN A 118 1.73 6.25 -3.81
N ASP A 119 1.64 7.53 -4.17
CA ASP A 119 1.69 7.99 -5.55
C ASP A 119 3.04 7.66 -6.21
N VAL A 120 4.14 7.84 -5.49
CA VAL A 120 5.48 7.50 -5.97
C VAL A 120 5.66 5.99 -6.10
N ALA A 121 5.12 5.18 -5.17
CA ALA A 121 5.15 3.72 -5.29
C ALA A 121 4.43 3.25 -6.57
N SER A 122 3.27 3.85 -6.88
CA SER A 122 2.56 3.58 -8.13
C SER A 122 3.36 4.00 -9.37
N VAL A 123 4.01 5.16 -9.34
CA VAL A 123 4.88 5.62 -10.45
C VAL A 123 6.00 4.61 -10.72
N VAL A 124 6.68 4.15 -9.68
CA VAL A 124 7.77 3.15 -9.80
C VAL A 124 7.23 1.83 -10.34
N ALA A 125 6.13 1.34 -9.75
CA ALA A 125 5.51 0.08 -10.18
C ALA A 125 5.06 0.10 -11.64
N GLU A 126 4.41 1.18 -12.08
CA GLU A 126 3.99 1.35 -13.47
C GLU A 126 5.17 1.48 -14.42
N THR A 127 6.26 2.13 -14.00
CA THR A 127 7.45 2.30 -14.83
C THR A 127 8.19 0.98 -15.05
N ILE A 128 8.36 0.16 -14.00
CA ILE A 128 9.08 -1.12 -14.08
C ILE A 128 8.19 -2.21 -14.68
N GLY A 129 6.95 -2.33 -14.22
CA GLY A 129 6.03 -3.41 -14.61
C GLY A 129 5.12 -3.06 -15.79
N GLY A 130 5.08 -1.80 -16.24
CA GLY A 130 4.07 -1.29 -17.18
C GLY A 130 2.71 -1.07 -16.53
N THR A 131 2.34 -1.90 -15.56
CA THR A 131 1.14 -1.78 -14.71
C THR A 131 1.46 -2.27 -13.31
N GLU A 132 0.74 -1.77 -12.28
CA GLU A 132 0.89 -2.27 -10.92
C GLU A 132 0.61 -3.77 -10.79
N ARG A 133 -0.36 -4.29 -11.58
CA ARG A 133 -0.68 -5.74 -11.57
C ARG A 133 0.48 -6.60 -12.06
N ARG A 134 1.23 -6.12 -13.06
CA ARG A 134 2.39 -6.88 -13.60
C ARG A 134 3.64 -6.71 -12.74
N PHE A 135 3.68 -5.63 -11.97
CA PHE A 135 4.76 -5.37 -11.04
C PHE A 135 4.64 -6.24 -9.77
N ALA A 136 3.41 -6.52 -9.28
CA ALA A 136 3.11 -7.36 -8.14
C ALA A 136 3.13 -8.85 -8.49
#